data_d618235891b24641c78f3b815bfc74e5
#
_entry.id   d618235891b24641c78f3b815bfc74e5
#
_cell.length_a   1.000
_cell.length_b   1.000
_cell.length_c   1.000
_cell.angle_alpha   90.00
_cell.angle_beta   90.00
_cell.angle_gamma   90.00
#
_symmetry.space_group_name_H-M   'P 1'
#
loop_
_entity.id
_entity.type
_entity.pdbx_description
1 polymer ?
#
loop_
_entity_poly.entity_id
_entity_poly.type
_entity_poly.pdbx_seq_one_letter_code
_entity_poly.pdbx_strand_id
1 'polypeptide(L)'
;VESIFVRGRNCLALRSKFSPLFTDYYLHLMQYGLRNEELYDSLLKELMAYFTLYMVARPWAEQHAWTVNLRTPAVANLFVTGSSLTESVVGRVFTQDIKEPEENTLYSTLLRKGFEPQYSVVPIPGTSPARWVEEFYKQSEQRNARCIELPDECYTMVTAQPDADEEWLNSLTREKMAHLEEDEDTRVLETRRFRFYCGCTLDRILPTLKALQEKIGR
;
A
#
# COMPACT_ATOMS: atom_id res chain seq x y z
N VAL A 1 3.49 10.95 -6.23
CA VAL A 1 4.36 10.59 -5.10
C VAL A 1 5.73 11.18 -5.32
N GLU A 2 6.19 11.95 -4.35
CA GLU A 2 7.56 12.46 -4.28
C GLU A 2 8.39 11.52 -3.40
N SER A 3 9.59 11.22 -3.86
CA SER A 3 10.61 10.46 -3.14
C SER A 3 11.72 11.40 -2.71
N ILE A 4 11.91 11.59 -1.41
CA ILE A 4 12.76 12.61 -0.79
C ILE A 4 13.79 11.91 0.10
N PHE A 5 15.07 12.09 -0.19
CA PHE A 5 16.14 11.60 0.68
C PHE A 5 16.48 12.63 1.75
N VAL A 6 16.47 12.23 3.02
CA VAL A 6 16.85 13.04 4.17
C VAL A 6 18.30 12.71 4.51
N ARG A 7 19.23 13.54 4.04
CA ARG A 7 20.67 13.23 4.00
C ARG A 7 21.28 12.99 5.36
N GLY A 8 21.07 13.92 6.29
CA GLY A 8 21.65 13.81 7.64
C GLY A 8 21.07 12.68 8.49
N ARG A 9 19.98 12.02 8.02
CA ARG A 9 19.26 10.99 8.75
C ARG A 9 19.32 9.62 8.08
N ASN A 10 19.86 9.52 6.86
CA ASN A 10 19.84 8.31 6.04
C ASN A 10 18.46 7.68 5.96
N CYS A 11 17.44 8.49 5.73
CA CYS A 11 16.05 8.06 5.61
C CYS A 11 15.49 8.46 4.25
N LEU A 12 14.56 7.64 3.74
CA LEU A 12 13.80 7.93 2.54
C LEU A 12 12.37 8.31 2.95
N ALA A 13 11.98 9.55 2.70
CA ALA A 13 10.62 10.02 2.88
C ALA A 13 9.87 9.98 1.55
N LEU A 14 8.64 9.47 1.61
CA LEU A 14 7.73 9.42 0.48
C LEU A 14 6.46 10.17 0.86
N ARG A 15 5.97 11.03 -0.03
CA ARG A 15 4.81 11.87 0.25
C ARG A 15 3.96 12.07 -0.99
N SER A 16 2.65 12.06 -0.80
CA SER A 16 1.70 12.41 -1.86
C SER A 16 0.35 12.84 -1.30
N LYS A 17 -0.34 13.73 -2.02
CA LYS A 17 -1.80 13.91 -1.90
C LYS A 17 -2.49 12.83 -2.72
N PHE A 18 -3.41 12.10 -2.09
CA PHE A 18 -4.11 10.97 -2.69
C PHE A 18 -5.53 11.29 -3.17
N SER A 19 -6.02 12.52 -2.98
CA SER A 19 -7.35 12.93 -3.44
C SER A 19 -7.62 12.61 -4.92
N PRO A 20 -6.68 12.80 -5.88
CA PRO A 20 -6.91 12.40 -7.26
C PRO A 20 -7.12 10.89 -7.44
N LEU A 21 -6.30 10.07 -6.74
CA LEU A 21 -6.43 8.62 -6.78
C LEU A 21 -7.75 8.16 -6.15
N PHE A 22 -8.17 8.78 -5.05
CA PHE A 22 -9.43 8.48 -4.40
C PHE A 22 -10.63 8.93 -5.23
N THR A 23 -10.51 10.01 -6.01
CA THR A 23 -11.53 10.40 -6.99
C THR A 23 -11.71 9.31 -8.04
N ASP A 24 -10.62 8.80 -8.62
CA ASP A 24 -10.67 7.69 -9.59
C ASP A 24 -11.29 6.43 -8.98
N TYR A 25 -10.96 6.13 -7.72
CA TYR A 25 -11.53 5.02 -6.97
C TYR A 25 -13.05 5.17 -6.79
N TYR A 26 -13.54 6.33 -6.37
CA TYR A 26 -14.99 6.56 -6.22
C TYR A 26 -15.72 6.55 -7.55
N LEU A 27 -15.13 7.08 -8.61
CA LEU A 27 -15.69 6.98 -9.96
C LEU A 27 -15.82 5.51 -10.39
N HIS A 28 -14.83 4.69 -10.08
CA HIS A 28 -14.90 3.25 -10.33
C HIS A 28 -16.03 2.58 -9.53
N LEU A 29 -16.16 2.87 -8.23
CA LEU A 29 -17.26 2.32 -7.43
C LEU A 29 -18.63 2.69 -8.04
N MET A 30 -18.82 3.95 -8.41
CA MET A 30 -20.05 4.43 -9.05
C MET A 30 -20.32 3.72 -10.37
N GLN A 31 -19.32 3.58 -11.23
CA GLN A 31 -19.43 2.92 -12.53
C GLN A 31 -19.92 1.48 -12.44
N TYR A 32 -19.50 0.76 -11.40
CA TYR A 32 -19.83 -0.66 -11.21
C TYR A 32 -20.91 -0.91 -10.15
N GLY A 33 -21.56 0.14 -9.65
CA GLY A 33 -22.61 0.03 -8.63
C GLY A 33 -22.11 -0.59 -7.33
N LEU A 34 -20.83 -0.41 -7.01
CA LEU A 34 -20.20 -0.92 -5.79
C LEU A 34 -20.33 0.10 -4.66
N ARG A 35 -20.49 -0.40 -3.45
CA ARG A 35 -20.52 0.42 -2.24
C ARG A 35 -19.85 -0.33 -1.10
N ASN A 36 -18.96 0.33 -0.39
CA ASN A 36 -18.36 -0.17 0.83
C ASN A 36 -19.02 0.50 2.04
N GLU A 37 -19.00 -0.17 3.18
CA GLU A 37 -19.30 0.45 4.47
C GLU A 37 -18.19 1.48 4.80
N GLU A 38 -18.56 2.59 5.43
CA GLU A 38 -17.65 3.73 5.69
C GLU A 38 -16.35 3.32 6.40
N LEU A 39 -16.45 2.41 7.37
CA LEU A 39 -15.28 1.89 8.08
C LEU A 39 -14.28 1.24 7.11
N TYR A 40 -14.75 0.30 6.31
CA TYR A 40 -13.88 -0.43 5.37
C TYR A 40 -13.40 0.43 4.22
N ASP A 41 -14.22 1.39 3.79
CA ASP A 41 -13.84 2.35 2.77
C ASP A 41 -12.67 3.21 3.24
N SER A 42 -12.73 3.72 4.47
CA SER A 42 -11.66 4.50 5.09
C SER A 42 -10.38 3.68 5.24
N LEU A 43 -10.48 2.44 5.76
CA LEU A 43 -9.35 1.54 5.90
C LEU A 43 -8.70 1.19 4.54
N LEU A 44 -9.52 0.95 3.52
CA LEU A 44 -9.02 0.63 2.18
C LEU A 44 -8.31 1.82 1.53
N LYS A 45 -8.85 3.04 1.67
CA LYS A 45 -8.22 4.28 1.16
C LYS A 45 -6.84 4.48 1.79
N GLU A 46 -6.76 4.42 3.11
CA GLU A 46 -5.51 4.56 3.85
C GLU A 46 -4.51 3.46 3.45
N LEU A 47 -4.98 2.20 3.35
CA LEU A 47 -4.15 1.08 2.91
C LEU A 47 -3.62 1.28 1.48
N MET A 48 -4.45 1.73 0.53
CA MET A 48 -4.03 2.04 -0.84
C MET A 48 -2.97 3.15 -0.87
N ALA A 49 -3.11 4.17 -0.03
CA ALA A 49 -2.13 5.24 0.06
C ALA A 49 -0.76 4.71 0.51
N TYR A 50 -0.70 4.03 1.64
CA TYR A 50 0.56 3.47 2.15
C TYR A 50 1.13 2.37 1.26
N PHE A 51 0.29 1.53 0.65
CA PHE A 51 0.71 0.55 -0.33
C PHE A 51 1.37 1.20 -1.56
N THR A 52 0.84 2.33 -2.02
CA THR A 52 1.44 3.08 -3.13
C THR A 52 2.80 3.67 -2.73
N LEU A 53 2.91 4.24 -1.52
CA LEU A 53 4.19 4.74 -1.00
C LEU A 53 5.20 3.59 -0.84
N TYR A 54 4.75 2.42 -0.36
CA TYR A 54 5.58 1.22 -0.29
C TYR A 54 6.16 0.81 -1.65
N MET A 55 5.33 0.80 -2.71
CA MET A 55 5.80 0.47 -4.06
C MET A 55 6.87 1.45 -4.57
N VAL A 56 6.73 2.75 -4.25
CA VAL A 56 7.71 3.78 -4.65
C VAL A 56 9.01 3.68 -3.85
N ALA A 57 8.94 3.23 -2.59
CA ALA A 57 10.13 3.03 -1.76
C ALA A 57 11.08 1.93 -2.30
N ARG A 58 10.64 1.15 -3.27
CA ARG A 58 11.41 0.04 -3.85
C ARG A 58 12.02 0.41 -5.19
N PRO A 59 13.31 0.06 -5.43
CA PRO A 59 14.03 0.50 -6.63
C PRO A 59 13.66 -0.29 -7.90
N TRP A 60 12.86 -1.35 -7.78
CA TRP A 60 12.63 -2.30 -8.87
C TRP A 60 11.27 -2.16 -9.51
N ALA A 61 11.18 -2.54 -10.79
CA ALA A 61 9.92 -2.69 -11.49
C ALA A 61 9.23 -3.99 -11.06
N GLU A 62 8.27 -3.88 -10.16
CA GLU A 62 7.62 -5.00 -9.48
C GLU A 62 6.09 -4.88 -9.52
N GLN A 63 5.42 -6.02 -9.35
CA GLN A 63 4.01 -6.08 -9.03
C GLN A 63 3.85 -6.55 -7.60
N HIS A 64 2.97 -5.90 -6.87
CA HIS A 64 2.70 -6.19 -5.48
C HIS A 64 1.22 -6.46 -5.28
N ALA A 65 0.91 -7.32 -4.33
CA ALA A 65 -0.44 -7.47 -3.81
C ALA A 65 -0.38 -7.68 -2.29
N TRP A 66 -1.25 -6.98 -1.58
CA TRP A 66 -1.49 -7.21 -0.16
C TRP A 66 -2.94 -7.63 0.07
N THR A 67 -3.11 -8.64 0.91
CA THR A 67 -4.41 -9.02 1.47
C THR A 67 -4.33 -8.85 2.97
N VAL A 68 -5.14 -7.94 3.49
CA VAL A 68 -5.32 -7.77 4.94
C VAL A 68 -6.55 -8.56 5.34
N ASN A 69 -6.34 -9.62 6.13
CA ASN A 69 -7.40 -10.46 6.67
C ASN A 69 -7.73 -9.93 8.07
N LEU A 70 -8.88 -9.31 8.21
CA LEU A 70 -9.35 -8.79 9.48
C LEU A 70 -10.26 -9.79 10.19
N ARG A 71 -9.99 -10.00 11.48
CA ARG A 71 -10.91 -10.59 12.44
C ARG A 71 -11.65 -9.51 13.22
N THR A 72 -10.93 -8.48 13.57
CA THR A 72 -11.43 -7.31 14.31
C THR A 72 -11.18 -6.04 13.52
N PRO A 73 -12.11 -5.06 13.53
CA PRO A 73 -13.35 -4.96 14.33
C PRO A 73 -14.48 -5.89 13.87
N ALA A 74 -14.42 -6.38 12.64
CA ALA A 74 -15.29 -7.40 12.10
C ALA A 74 -14.57 -8.15 10.98
N VAL A 75 -15.05 -9.35 10.60
CA VAL A 75 -14.43 -10.17 9.57
C VAL A 75 -14.54 -9.51 8.21
N ALA A 76 -13.39 -9.19 7.61
CA ALA A 76 -13.29 -8.58 6.29
C ALA A 76 -11.92 -8.88 5.65
N ASN A 77 -11.86 -8.87 4.32
CA ASN A 77 -10.60 -8.86 3.59
C ASN A 77 -10.47 -7.55 2.83
N LEU A 78 -9.37 -6.83 3.05
CA LEU A 78 -8.97 -5.68 2.25
C LEU A 78 -7.88 -6.15 1.29
N PHE A 79 -8.16 -6.07 0.02
CA PHE A 79 -7.22 -6.45 -1.03
C PHE A 79 -6.74 -5.20 -1.76
N VAL A 80 -5.43 -5.05 -1.90
CA VAL A 80 -4.81 -4.03 -2.74
C VAL A 80 -3.73 -4.66 -3.61
N THR A 81 -3.66 -4.24 -4.85
CA THR A 81 -2.62 -4.67 -5.79
C THR A 81 -2.19 -3.50 -6.67
N GLY A 82 -0.97 -3.55 -7.15
CA GLY A 82 -0.44 -2.50 -8.00
C GLY A 82 0.85 -2.90 -8.70
N SER A 83 1.25 -2.04 -9.61
CA SER A 83 2.47 -2.21 -10.39
C SER A 83 3.23 -0.90 -10.47
N SER A 84 4.50 -0.93 -10.10
CA SER A 84 5.40 0.19 -10.26
C SER A 84 5.77 0.49 -11.72
N LEU A 85 5.56 -0.47 -12.63
CA LEU A 85 5.75 -0.28 -14.09
C LEU A 85 4.63 0.53 -14.73
N THR A 86 3.37 0.23 -14.35
CA THR A 86 2.19 0.90 -14.94
C THR A 86 1.70 2.06 -14.08
N GLU A 87 2.36 2.30 -12.94
CA GLU A 87 2.01 3.33 -11.96
C GLU A 87 0.52 3.31 -11.62
N SER A 88 0.04 2.10 -11.31
CA SER A 88 -1.36 1.86 -11.02
C SER A 88 -1.56 1.06 -9.75
N VAL A 89 -2.65 1.36 -9.07
CA VAL A 89 -3.11 0.64 -7.88
C VAL A 89 -4.60 0.39 -8.00
N VAL A 90 -5.04 -0.71 -7.43
CA VAL A 90 -6.45 -1.05 -7.28
C VAL A 90 -6.66 -1.68 -5.92
N GLY A 91 -7.82 -1.40 -5.32
CA GLY A 91 -8.20 -1.98 -4.04
C GLY A 91 -9.66 -2.43 -4.03
N ARG A 92 -9.96 -3.43 -3.20
CA ARG A 92 -11.30 -3.95 -2.99
C ARG A 92 -11.49 -4.46 -1.56
N VAL A 93 -12.71 -4.32 -1.06
CA VAL A 93 -13.19 -4.90 0.19
C VAL A 93 -14.01 -6.14 -0.11
N PHE A 94 -13.83 -7.19 0.68
CA PHE A 94 -14.68 -8.38 0.70
C PHE A 94 -15.18 -8.60 2.13
N THR A 95 -16.50 -8.77 2.28
CA THR A 95 -17.18 -8.98 3.58
C THR A 95 -18.07 -10.23 3.57
N GLN A 96 -18.15 -10.93 2.43
CA GLN A 96 -18.96 -12.13 2.27
C GLN A 96 -18.12 -13.28 1.73
N ASP A 97 -18.48 -14.51 2.07
CA ASP A 97 -17.84 -15.75 1.63
C ASP A 97 -16.33 -15.79 1.91
N ILE A 98 -15.91 -15.17 3.01
CA ILE A 98 -14.51 -15.13 3.47
C ILE A 98 -14.33 -16.00 4.70
N LYS A 99 -13.16 -16.63 4.79
CA LYS A 99 -12.78 -17.42 5.96
C LYS A 99 -12.43 -16.47 7.12
N GLU A 100 -13.02 -16.71 8.29
CA GLU A 100 -12.62 -16.00 9.50
C GLU A 100 -11.16 -16.34 9.87
N PRO A 101 -10.25 -15.36 9.98
CA PRO A 101 -8.87 -15.60 10.39
C PRO A 101 -8.78 -15.76 11.91
N GLU A 102 -7.73 -16.41 12.41
CA GLU A 102 -7.46 -16.51 13.84
C GLU A 102 -7.09 -15.16 14.47
N GLU A 103 -6.36 -14.34 13.72
CA GLU A 103 -5.93 -12.97 14.08
C GLU A 103 -5.88 -12.10 12.84
N ASN A 104 -5.70 -10.78 13.02
CA ASN A 104 -5.49 -9.87 11.89
C ASN A 104 -4.12 -10.14 11.26
N THR A 105 -4.08 -10.37 9.95
CA THR A 105 -2.85 -10.65 9.20
C THR A 105 -2.75 -9.85 7.93
N LEU A 106 -1.53 -9.45 7.58
CA LEU A 106 -1.19 -8.91 6.26
C LEU A 106 -0.43 -9.99 5.48
N TYR A 107 -1.02 -10.44 4.38
CA TYR A 107 -0.40 -11.34 3.42
C TYR A 107 0.12 -10.52 2.24
N SER A 108 1.41 -10.61 1.96
CA SER A 108 2.07 -9.91 0.86
C SER A 108 2.54 -10.89 -0.21
N THR A 109 2.29 -10.53 -1.46
CA THR A 109 2.85 -11.20 -2.65
C THR A 109 3.64 -10.19 -3.47
N LEU A 110 4.85 -10.55 -3.84
CA LEU A 110 5.72 -9.77 -4.71
C LEU A 110 6.10 -10.59 -5.93
N LEU A 111 5.87 -10.00 -7.10
CA LEU A 111 6.20 -10.59 -8.39
C LEU A 111 7.21 -9.70 -9.12
N ARG A 112 8.35 -10.28 -9.47
CA ARG A 112 9.39 -9.61 -10.24
C ARG A 112 9.76 -10.50 -11.43
N LYS A 113 9.83 -9.89 -12.62
CA LYS A 113 10.14 -10.63 -13.85
C LYS A 113 11.48 -11.37 -13.74
N GLY A 114 11.46 -12.67 -13.97
CA GLY A 114 12.66 -13.52 -13.92
C GLY A 114 13.01 -14.03 -12.52
N PHE A 115 12.16 -13.80 -11.52
CA PHE A 115 12.34 -14.29 -10.17
C PHE A 115 11.12 -15.09 -9.71
N GLU A 116 11.32 -16.00 -8.78
CA GLU A 116 10.22 -16.70 -8.13
C GLU A 116 9.38 -15.73 -7.29
N PRO A 117 8.05 -15.93 -7.22
CA PRO A 117 7.19 -15.13 -6.37
C PRO A 117 7.66 -15.17 -4.91
N GLN A 118 7.67 -14.00 -4.26
CA GLN A 118 7.96 -13.91 -2.82
C GLN A 118 6.67 -13.70 -2.06
N TYR A 119 6.56 -14.36 -0.90
CA TYR A 119 5.39 -14.31 -0.04
C TYR A 119 5.83 -13.97 1.38
N SER A 120 5.06 -13.12 2.05
CA SER A 120 5.23 -12.82 3.47
C SER A 120 3.87 -12.80 4.14
N VAL A 121 3.80 -13.30 5.38
CA VAL A 121 2.61 -13.22 6.23
C VAL A 121 3.03 -12.60 7.54
N VAL A 122 2.38 -11.52 7.92
CA VAL A 122 2.71 -10.75 9.12
C VAL A 122 1.45 -10.57 9.96
N PRO A 123 1.45 -10.97 11.24
CA PRO A 123 0.40 -10.57 12.17
C PRO A 123 0.43 -9.05 12.35
N ILE A 124 -0.74 -8.42 12.31
CA ILE A 124 -0.85 -6.96 12.37
C ILE A 124 -1.71 -6.50 13.55
N PRO A 125 -1.29 -5.43 14.26
CA PRO A 125 -1.99 -4.98 15.45
C PRO A 125 -3.16 -4.05 15.13
N GLY A 126 -4.23 -4.15 15.89
CA GLY A 126 -5.33 -3.18 15.90
C GLY A 126 -5.99 -2.94 14.53
N THR A 127 -6.42 -1.71 14.29
CA THR A 127 -7.22 -1.32 13.12
C THR A 127 -6.65 -0.13 12.35
N SER A 128 -5.37 0.16 12.47
CA SER A 128 -4.71 1.29 11.79
C SER A 128 -3.82 0.78 10.65
N PRO A 129 -4.14 1.08 9.39
CA PRO A 129 -3.29 0.77 8.23
C PRO A 129 -1.86 1.30 8.36
N ALA A 130 -1.66 2.49 8.95
CA ALA A 130 -0.33 3.01 9.25
C ALA A 130 0.49 2.02 10.10
N ARG A 131 -0.13 1.52 11.19
CA ARG A 131 0.53 0.54 12.08
C ARG A 131 0.76 -0.81 11.41
N TRP A 132 -0.15 -1.25 10.55
CA TRP A 132 0.03 -2.50 9.80
C TRP A 132 1.26 -2.42 8.89
N VAL A 133 1.44 -1.28 8.23
CA VAL A 133 2.58 -1.07 7.33
C VAL A 133 3.88 -0.92 8.11
N GLU A 134 3.88 -0.20 9.23
CA GLU A 134 5.06 -0.12 10.12
C GLU A 134 5.48 -1.51 10.61
N GLU A 135 4.52 -2.36 11.03
CA GLU A 135 4.80 -3.72 11.47
C GLU A 135 5.28 -4.62 10.32
N PHE A 136 4.69 -4.49 9.13
CA PHE A 136 5.15 -5.19 7.94
C PHE A 136 6.60 -4.83 7.60
N TYR A 137 6.97 -3.55 7.66
CA TYR A 137 8.36 -3.13 7.45
C TYR A 137 9.31 -3.76 8.46
N LYS A 138 8.94 -3.77 9.72
CA LYS A 138 9.75 -4.35 10.79
C LYS A 138 9.96 -5.85 10.63
N GLN A 139 8.90 -6.60 10.33
CA GLN A 139 8.96 -8.07 10.29
C GLN A 139 9.40 -8.62 8.92
N SER A 140 8.94 -8.04 7.82
CA SER A 140 9.19 -8.54 6.48
C SER A 140 10.36 -7.84 5.79
N GLU A 141 10.44 -6.51 5.88
CA GLU A 141 11.50 -5.72 5.24
C GLU A 141 12.75 -5.57 6.14
N GLN A 142 12.66 -5.98 7.41
CA GLN A 142 13.73 -5.94 8.42
C GLN A 142 14.34 -4.54 8.61
N ARG A 143 13.51 -3.52 8.51
CA ARG A 143 13.86 -2.11 8.75
C ARG A 143 12.67 -1.35 9.28
N ASN A 144 12.90 -0.24 9.95
CA ASN A 144 11.84 0.56 10.50
C ASN A 144 11.23 1.51 9.45
N ALA A 145 9.95 1.79 9.62
CA ALA A 145 9.23 2.81 8.88
C ALA A 145 8.29 3.59 9.80
N ARG A 146 7.96 4.81 9.42
CA ARG A 146 6.93 5.64 10.06
C ARG A 146 5.91 6.08 9.02
N CYS A 147 4.65 5.82 9.32
CA CYS A 147 3.52 6.16 8.48
C CYS A 147 2.71 7.26 9.15
N ILE A 148 2.58 8.40 8.50
CA ILE A 148 1.93 9.59 9.06
C ILE A 148 0.99 10.19 8.03
N GLU A 149 -0.27 10.36 8.42
CA GLU A 149 -1.25 11.10 7.64
C GLU A 149 -1.19 12.58 8.00
N LEU A 150 -1.09 13.43 6.98
CA LEU A 150 -1.18 14.88 7.04
C LEU A 150 -2.58 15.34 6.59
N PRO A 151 -2.95 16.63 6.79
CA PRO A 151 -4.20 17.16 6.26
C PRO A 151 -4.36 16.98 4.74
N ASP A 152 -5.60 17.10 4.26
CA ASP A 152 -5.96 17.07 2.83
C ASP A 152 -5.61 15.77 2.12
N GLU A 153 -5.85 14.61 2.76
CA GLU A 153 -5.54 13.28 2.22
C GLU A 153 -4.07 13.15 1.76
N CYS A 154 -3.17 13.84 2.46
CA CYS A 154 -1.74 13.73 2.25
C CYS A 154 -1.17 12.65 3.16
N TYR A 155 -0.56 11.64 2.56
CA TYR A 155 0.06 10.53 3.28
C TYR A 155 1.56 10.56 3.11
N THR A 156 2.25 10.26 4.20
CA THR A 156 3.71 10.21 4.23
C THR A 156 4.18 8.90 4.82
N MET A 157 5.27 8.38 4.29
CA MET A 157 5.97 7.22 4.83
C MET A 157 7.46 7.49 4.81
N VAL A 158 8.11 7.36 5.96
CA VAL A 158 9.57 7.49 6.07
C VAL A 158 10.14 6.13 6.40
N THR A 159 11.12 5.69 5.62
CA THR A 159 11.75 4.38 5.77
C THR A 159 13.23 4.52 6.10
N ALA A 160 13.71 3.72 7.06
CA ALA A 160 15.13 3.61 7.36
C ALA A 160 15.91 3.09 6.15
N GLN A 161 17.05 3.69 5.87
CA GLN A 161 18.09 3.14 4.98
C GLN A 161 19.23 2.59 5.85
N PRO A 162 20.24 1.90 5.28
CA PRO A 162 21.40 1.52 6.07
C PRO A 162 21.99 2.71 6.84
N ASP A 163 22.35 2.48 8.10
CA ASP A 163 22.87 3.52 9.01
C ASP A 163 21.90 4.71 9.27
N ALA A 164 20.60 4.44 9.21
CA ALA A 164 19.58 5.45 9.50
C ALA A 164 19.60 5.92 10.95
N ASP A 165 19.26 7.18 11.16
CA ASP A 165 18.99 7.75 12.48
C ASP A 165 17.63 7.26 12.98
N GLU A 166 17.64 6.10 13.65
CA GLU A 166 16.46 5.44 14.19
C GLU A 166 15.78 6.27 15.30
N GLU A 167 16.53 7.02 16.08
CA GLU A 167 15.98 7.88 17.13
C GLU A 167 15.19 9.03 16.51
N TRP A 168 15.74 9.68 15.50
CA TRP A 168 15.03 10.69 14.73
C TRP A 168 13.78 10.11 14.04
N LEU A 169 13.90 8.97 13.37
CA LEU A 169 12.78 8.31 12.69
C LEU A 169 11.63 8.03 13.68
N ASN A 170 11.93 7.50 14.85
CA ASN A 170 10.93 7.22 15.88
C ASN A 170 10.32 8.48 16.50
N SER A 171 11.04 9.61 16.45
CA SER A 171 10.57 10.91 16.97
C SER A 171 9.65 11.67 16.02
N LEU A 172 9.44 11.17 14.80
CA LEU A 172 8.63 11.84 13.79
C LEU A 172 7.18 12.00 14.21
N THR A 173 6.68 13.21 14.09
CA THR A 173 5.29 13.61 14.33
C THR A 173 4.70 14.21 13.07
N ARG A 174 3.37 14.41 13.07
CA ARG A 174 2.67 15.10 11.99
C ARG A 174 3.25 16.51 11.73
N GLU A 175 3.59 17.24 12.79
CA GLU A 175 4.15 18.58 12.72
C GLU A 175 5.55 18.55 12.07
N LYS A 176 6.45 17.69 12.53
CA LYS A 176 7.78 17.53 11.94
C LYS A 176 7.72 17.14 10.46
N MET A 177 6.76 16.27 10.09
CA MET A 177 6.59 15.87 8.69
C MET A 177 6.04 16.99 7.81
N ALA A 178 5.23 17.90 8.37
CA ALA A 178 4.73 19.05 7.62
C ALA A 178 5.83 20.05 7.27
N HIS A 179 6.88 20.15 8.11
CA HIS A 179 8.02 21.07 7.96
C HIS A 179 9.34 20.36 7.58
N LEU A 180 9.27 19.14 7.06
CA LEU A 180 10.44 18.30 6.81
C LEU A 180 11.54 19.01 5.97
N GLU A 181 11.15 19.72 4.91
CA GLU A 181 12.09 20.40 4.02
C GLU A 181 12.65 21.71 4.59
N GLU A 182 12.02 22.21 5.65
CA GLU A 182 12.48 23.41 6.36
C GLU A 182 13.50 23.04 7.45
N ASP A 183 13.27 21.88 8.09
CA ASP A 183 14.02 21.45 9.28
C ASP A 183 15.23 20.55 8.95
N GLU A 184 15.22 19.88 7.78
CA GLU A 184 16.21 18.87 7.43
C GLU A 184 16.85 19.12 6.04
N ASP A 185 18.10 18.66 5.84
CA ASP A 185 18.74 18.66 4.51
C ASP A 185 18.12 17.57 3.65
N THR A 186 17.26 17.96 2.74
CA THR A 186 16.50 17.06 1.89
C THR A 186 16.89 17.18 0.42
N ARG A 187 16.68 16.07 -0.32
CA ARG A 187 16.83 16.03 -1.77
C ARG A 187 15.71 15.23 -2.40
N VAL A 188 14.93 15.84 -3.27
CA VAL A 188 13.99 15.13 -4.13
C VAL A 188 14.78 14.23 -5.09
N LEU A 189 14.50 12.94 -5.08
CA LEU A 189 15.13 11.93 -5.95
C LEU A 189 14.33 11.73 -7.22
N GLU A 190 13.02 11.52 -7.07
CA GLU A 190 12.11 11.32 -8.20
C GLU A 190 10.68 11.75 -7.82
N THR A 191 9.86 11.95 -8.86
CA THR A 191 8.43 12.18 -8.72
C THR A 191 7.71 11.22 -9.66
N ARG A 192 6.75 10.44 -9.11
CA ARG A 192 5.98 9.43 -9.83
C ARG A 192 4.48 9.71 -9.71
N ARG A 193 3.69 9.33 -10.73
CA ARG A 193 2.24 9.60 -10.77
C ARG A 193 1.44 8.31 -10.82
N PHE A 194 0.91 7.90 -9.68
CA PHE A 194 0.04 6.75 -9.57
C PHE A 194 -1.43 7.14 -9.79
N ARG A 195 -2.21 6.20 -10.34
CA ARG A 195 -3.65 6.32 -10.52
C ARG A 195 -4.36 5.06 -10.04
N PHE A 196 -5.60 5.19 -9.63
CA PHE A 196 -6.45 4.02 -9.45
C PHE A 196 -6.86 3.50 -10.83
N TYR A 197 -6.53 2.25 -11.12
CA TYR A 197 -6.86 1.65 -12.41
C TYR A 197 -7.06 0.14 -12.27
N CYS A 198 -8.34 -0.30 -12.31
CA CYS A 198 -8.69 -1.72 -12.21
C CYS A 198 -8.14 -2.55 -13.38
N GLY A 199 -8.14 -2.00 -14.59
CA GLY A 199 -7.72 -2.71 -15.79
C GLY A 199 -8.59 -3.94 -16.11
N CYS A 200 -9.79 -4.03 -15.51
CA CYS A 200 -10.76 -5.11 -15.72
C CYS A 200 -11.43 -4.98 -17.08
N THR A 201 -10.74 -5.42 -18.15
CA THR A 201 -11.30 -5.51 -19.50
C THR A 201 -11.54 -6.98 -19.85
N LEU A 202 -12.52 -7.23 -20.72
CA LEU A 202 -12.81 -8.59 -21.20
C LEU A 202 -11.56 -9.23 -21.82
N ASP A 203 -10.76 -8.48 -22.56
CA ASP A 203 -9.53 -8.98 -23.19
C ASP A 203 -8.49 -9.49 -22.18
N ARG A 204 -8.45 -8.90 -20.98
CA ARG A 204 -7.57 -9.35 -19.88
C ARG A 204 -8.12 -10.55 -19.12
N ILE A 205 -9.43 -10.65 -18.99
CA ILE A 205 -10.10 -11.70 -18.20
C ILE A 205 -10.28 -12.98 -19.02
N LEU A 206 -10.59 -12.87 -20.31
CA LEU A 206 -10.86 -13.99 -21.22
C LEU A 206 -9.74 -15.06 -21.24
N PRO A 207 -8.44 -14.72 -21.30
CA PRO A 207 -7.38 -15.72 -21.26
C PRO A 207 -7.36 -16.53 -19.95
N THR A 208 -7.60 -15.85 -18.83
CA THR A 208 -7.64 -16.49 -17.50
C THR A 208 -8.85 -17.42 -17.38
N LEU A 209 -10.02 -17.00 -17.87
CA LEU A 209 -11.23 -17.82 -17.88
C LEU A 209 -11.07 -19.06 -18.78
N LYS A 210 -10.46 -18.92 -19.95
CA LYS A 210 -10.15 -20.05 -20.84
C LYS A 210 -9.22 -21.06 -20.17
N ALA A 211 -8.14 -20.60 -19.53
CA ALA A 211 -7.22 -21.46 -18.81
C ALA A 211 -7.87 -22.19 -17.61
N LEU A 212 -8.80 -21.52 -16.93
CA LEU A 212 -9.62 -22.13 -15.88
C LEU A 212 -10.59 -23.18 -16.44
N GLN A 213 -11.26 -22.88 -17.53
CA GLN A 213 -12.18 -23.82 -18.20
C GLN A 213 -11.47 -25.09 -18.65
N GLU A 214 -10.26 -24.97 -19.18
CA GLU A 214 -9.42 -26.12 -19.58
C GLU A 214 -8.98 -26.98 -18.38
N LYS A 215 -8.79 -26.37 -17.20
CA LYS A 215 -8.45 -27.10 -15.96
C LYS A 215 -9.65 -27.80 -15.30
N ILE A 216 -10.82 -27.19 -15.38
CA ILE A 216 -12.05 -27.73 -14.75
C ILE A 216 -12.73 -28.75 -15.67
N GLY A 217 -12.55 -28.64 -16.97
CA GLY A 217 -13.10 -29.55 -17.98
C GLY A 217 -12.30 -30.85 -18.18
N ARG A 218 -11.30 -31.10 -17.34
CA ARG A 218 -10.58 -32.38 -17.22
C ARG A 218 -10.95 -33.06 -15.91
#